data_436d44962e0e4e7e534b222f53f2fcf5
#
_entry.id   436d44962e0e4e7e534b222f53f2fcf5
#
_cell.length_a   1.000
_cell.length_b   1.000
_cell.length_c   1.000
_cell.angle_alpha   90.00
_cell.angle_beta   90.00
_cell.angle_gamma   90.00
#
_symmetry.space_group_name_H-M   'P 1'
#
loop_
_entity.id
_entity.type
_entity.pdbx_description
1 polymer ?
#
loop_
_entity_poly.entity_id
_entity_poly.type
_entity_poly.pdbx_seq_one_letter_code
_entity_poly.pdbx_strand_id
1 'polypeptide(L)'
;VIFALIGALPLLRYAIEYPEIFAYRMATRMTGAEQAIQGSAFVVFLQNLVKAAAMPFWRDGETWIISVINRPALDLITAALYILGVGILIYAWISRRNWQYLVLLVSIPMLMLPSILALAFPNENPSLSRAGGAVIPVILVAVIALQSLLSTLWQPVSRTGGRFVVIFFAAVLISVSAAQNHDLVFRQYQQQYRSATWNTSQMGAIAREFIKSNGQADTIWVVAVPYWVDTRLVAANAGYLGSDFQVWPDDLPATLGDPRAKLFFVKADDFEGMEKLMSIYPNGVSQYHTSDVPGREFFTYVVPAVDSAQ
;
A
#
# COMPACT_ATOMS: atom_id res chain seq x y z
N VAL A 1 -24.87 -13.95 10.29
CA VAL A 1 -24.34 -15.09 9.52
C VAL A 1 -24.95 -15.15 8.12
N ILE A 2 -26.28 -15.18 7.95
CA ILE A 2 -26.96 -15.32 6.64
C ILE A 2 -26.54 -14.21 5.66
N PHE A 3 -26.57 -12.95 6.05
CA PHE A 3 -26.16 -11.83 5.20
C PHE A 3 -24.67 -11.90 4.81
N ALA A 4 -23.80 -12.39 5.71
CA ALA A 4 -22.39 -12.59 5.40
C ALA A 4 -22.18 -13.71 4.36
N LEU A 5 -22.94 -14.78 4.44
CA LEU A 5 -22.94 -15.86 3.45
C LEU A 5 -23.44 -15.37 2.10
N ILE A 6 -24.55 -14.61 2.06
CA ILE A 6 -25.08 -14.02 0.82
C ILE A 6 -24.03 -13.09 0.20
N GLY A 7 -23.39 -12.23 1.00
CA GLY A 7 -22.35 -11.33 0.51
C GLY A 7 -21.08 -12.05 0.02
N ALA A 8 -20.81 -13.27 0.53
CA ALA A 8 -19.67 -14.07 0.10
C ALA A 8 -19.96 -14.94 -1.15
N LEU A 9 -21.23 -15.08 -1.58
CA LEU A 9 -21.61 -15.92 -2.72
C LEU A 9 -20.83 -15.62 -4.02
N PRO A 10 -20.64 -14.35 -4.44
CA PRO A 10 -19.87 -14.06 -5.65
C PRO A 10 -18.43 -14.53 -5.54
N LEU A 11 -17.81 -14.37 -4.36
CA LEU A 11 -16.43 -14.81 -4.10
C LEU A 11 -16.33 -16.34 -4.07
N LEU A 12 -17.29 -17.03 -3.45
CA LEU A 12 -17.36 -18.48 -3.43
C LEU A 12 -17.55 -19.04 -4.84
N ARG A 13 -18.43 -18.43 -5.63
CA ARG A 13 -18.62 -18.78 -7.04
C ARG A 13 -17.32 -18.63 -7.81
N TYR A 14 -16.64 -17.50 -7.70
CA TYR A 14 -15.34 -17.26 -8.37
C TYR A 14 -14.28 -18.28 -7.94
N ALA A 15 -14.22 -18.63 -6.65
CA ALA A 15 -13.29 -19.63 -6.14
C ALA A 15 -13.54 -21.04 -6.70
N ILE A 16 -14.81 -21.37 -7.00
CA ILE A 16 -15.19 -22.65 -7.60
C ILE A 16 -14.94 -22.68 -9.11
N GLU A 17 -15.26 -21.58 -9.80
CA GLU A 17 -15.09 -21.46 -11.27
C GLU A 17 -13.62 -21.32 -11.67
N TYR A 18 -12.80 -20.63 -10.84
CA TYR A 18 -11.39 -20.32 -11.13
C TYR A 18 -10.46 -20.61 -9.94
N PRO A 19 -10.39 -21.89 -9.47
CA PRO A 19 -9.66 -22.24 -8.25
C PRO A 19 -8.17 -21.93 -8.33
N GLU A 20 -7.56 -22.07 -9.50
CA GLU A 20 -6.13 -21.79 -9.71
C GLU A 20 -5.83 -20.30 -9.57
N ILE A 21 -6.67 -19.43 -10.15
CA ILE A 21 -6.50 -17.98 -10.06
C ILE A 21 -6.79 -17.51 -8.64
N PHE A 22 -7.86 -18.03 -8.02
CA PHE A 22 -8.26 -17.69 -6.65
C PHE A 22 -7.16 -18.05 -5.63
N ALA A 23 -6.61 -19.26 -5.74
CA ALA A 23 -5.58 -19.75 -4.82
C ALA A 23 -4.16 -19.29 -5.16
N TYR A 24 -3.91 -18.76 -6.36
CA TYR A 24 -2.57 -18.45 -6.88
C TYR A 24 -1.73 -17.63 -5.91
N ARG A 25 -2.26 -16.49 -5.46
CA ARG A 25 -1.54 -15.58 -4.54
C ARG A 25 -1.23 -16.24 -3.20
N MET A 26 -2.15 -17.06 -2.68
CA MET A 26 -1.94 -17.78 -1.43
C MET A 26 -0.88 -18.87 -1.62
N ALA A 27 -1.01 -19.67 -2.67
CA ALA A 27 -0.07 -20.74 -2.97
C ALA A 27 1.36 -20.22 -3.19
N THR A 28 1.55 -19.20 -4.02
CA THR A 28 2.88 -18.65 -4.32
C THR A 28 3.56 -18.04 -3.09
N ARG A 29 2.79 -17.45 -2.17
CA ARG A 29 3.33 -16.86 -0.93
C ARG A 29 3.73 -17.90 0.11
N MET A 30 3.03 -19.06 0.14
CA MET A 30 3.25 -20.10 1.13
C MET A 30 4.25 -21.18 0.71
N THR A 31 4.27 -21.54 -0.58
CA THR A 31 4.97 -22.74 -1.07
C THR A 31 6.35 -22.47 -1.68
N GLY A 32 6.73 -21.21 -1.85
CA GLY A 32 7.99 -20.88 -2.52
C GLY A 32 7.96 -21.09 -4.05
N ALA A 33 6.79 -21.21 -4.65
CA ALA A 33 6.65 -21.41 -6.11
C ALA A 33 7.10 -20.18 -6.92
N GLU A 34 6.95 -18.98 -6.38
CA GLU A 34 7.37 -17.71 -7.00
C GLU A 34 8.79 -17.33 -6.55
N GLN A 35 9.11 -17.53 -5.28
CA GLN A 35 10.43 -17.28 -4.69
C GLN A 35 10.75 -18.35 -3.66
N ALA A 36 11.94 -18.94 -3.73
CA ALA A 36 12.35 -19.98 -2.78
C ALA A 36 12.34 -19.46 -1.33
N ILE A 37 11.79 -20.27 -0.42
CA ILE A 37 11.79 -19.96 1.02
C ILE A 37 13.24 -20.02 1.50
N GLN A 38 13.72 -18.94 2.10
CA GLN A 38 15.08 -18.87 2.63
C GLN A 38 15.17 -19.57 3.99
N GLY A 39 15.64 -20.81 3.99
CA GLY A 39 15.80 -21.64 5.20
C GLY A 39 14.58 -22.50 5.51
N SER A 40 14.40 -22.84 6.80
CA SER A 40 13.29 -23.67 7.25
C SER A 40 11.98 -22.88 7.27
N ALA A 41 10.94 -23.36 6.57
CA ALA A 41 9.61 -22.75 6.56
C ALA A 41 9.03 -22.56 7.97
N PHE A 42 9.31 -23.48 8.90
CA PHE A 42 8.88 -23.35 10.28
C PHE A 42 9.58 -22.20 11.02
N VAL A 43 10.87 -22.03 10.82
CA VAL A 43 11.63 -20.92 11.41
C VAL A 43 11.13 -19.58 10.87
N VAL A 44 10.92 -19.48 9.55
CA VAL A 44 10.35 -18.27 8.90
C VAL A 44 8.96 -17.98 9.45
N PHE A 45 8.12 -19.01 9.61
CA PHE A 45 6.79 -18.87 10.21
C PHE A 45 6.87 -18.28 11.63
N LEU A 46 7.73 -18.81 12.50
CA LEU A 46 7.89 -18.31 13.87
C LEU A 46 8.41 -16.86 13.88
N GLN A 47 9.37 -16.53 13.03
CA GLN A 47 9.87 -15.16 12.90
C GLN A 47 8.75 -14.21 12.44
N ASN A 48 7.97 -14.63 11.44
CA ASN A 48 6.83 -13.87 10.95
C ASN A 48 5.75 -13.68 12.02
N LEU A 49 5.48 -14.71 12.82
CA LEU A 49 4.53 -14.64 13.94
C LEU A 49 4.97 -13.61 14.98
N VAL A 50 6.26 -13.63 15.38
CA VAL A 50 6.80 -12.66 16.33
C VAL A 50 6.74 -11.24 15.78
N LYS A 51 7.15 -11.04 14.53
CA LYS A 51 7.06 -9.73 13.87
C LYS A 51 5.62 -9.21 13.80
N ALA A 52 4.67 -10.08 13.42
CA ALA A 52 3.25 -9.72 13.36
C ALA A 52 2.67 -9.40 14.75
N ALA A 53 3.00 -10.18 15.76
CA ALA A 53 2.58 -9.93 17.14
C ALA A 53 3.14 -8.60 17.70
N ALA A 54 4.34 -8.21 17.29
CA ALA A 54 4.96 -6.95 17.68
C ALA A 54 4.48 -5.74 16.86
N MET A 55 3.90 -5.94 15.68
CA MET A 55 3.47 -4.89 14.77
C MET A 55 2.60 -3.80 15.42
N PRO A 56 1.62 -4.10 16.29
CA PRO A 56 0.77 -3.08 16.88
C PRO A 56 1.52 -2.00 17.67
N PHE A 57 2.64 -2.35 18.34
CA PHE A 57 3.32 -1.48 19.29
C PHE A 57 4.82 -1.29 19.03
N TRP A 58 5.39 -1.98 18.04
CA TRP A 58 6.83 -1.91 17.80
C TRP A 58 7.13 -1.41 16.39
N ARG A 59 6.90 -2.25 15.36
CA ARG A 59 7.30 -1.95 13.99
C ARG A 59 6.39 -2.64 12.99
N ASP A 60 5.86 -1.86 12.06
CA ASP A 60 5.19 -2.32 10.84
C ASP A 60 6.23 -2.71 9.77
N GLY A 61 5.76 -3.16 8.62
CA GLY A 61 6.60 -3.58 7.50
C GLY A 61 7.28 -2.42 6.76
N GLU A 62 7.97 -2.79 5.68
CA GLU A 62 8.76 -1.89 4.86
C GLU A 62 8.05 -1.48 3.55
N THR A 63 6.79 -1.89 3.38
CA THR A 63 6.05 -1.61 2.15
C THR A 63 5.43 -0.22 2.21
N TRP A 64 6.15 0.76 1.65
CA TRP A 64 5.80 2.18 1.69
C TRP A 64 4.42 2.53 1.14
N ILE A 65 3.88 1.74 0.21
CA ILE A 65 2.55 1.96 -0.40
C ILE A 65 1.40 1.66 0.56
N ILE A 66 1.66 0.89 1.63
CA ILE A 66 0.64 0.43 2.57
C ILE A 66 0.55 1.35 3.78
N SER A 67 1.70 1.74 4.32
CA SER A 67 1.80 2.54 5.55
C SER A 67 3.11 3.33 5.59
N VAL A 68 3.24 4.22 6.57
CA VAL A 68 4.54 4.83 6.88
C VAL A 68 5.45 3.73 7.43
N ILE A 69 6.56 3.49 6.74
CA ILE A 69 7.48 2.39 7.03
C ILE A 69 8.16 2.51 8.41
N ASN A 70 8.50 1.37 8.99
CA ASN A 70 9.34 1.26 10.19
C ASN A 70 8.78 1.92 11.45
N ARG A 71 7.46 2.00 11.60
CA ARG A 71 6.78 2.53 12.77
C ARG A 71 5.77 1.53 13.34
N PRO A 72 5.29 1.68 14.59
CA PRO A 72 4.16 0.90 15.11
C PRO A 72 2.89 1.10 14.26
N ALA A 73 2.07 0.04 14.13
CA ALA A 73 0.80 0.13 13.43
C ALA A 73 -0.22 1.01 14.18
N LEU A 74 -0.14 1.03 15.52
CA LEU A 74 -0.97 1.88 16.39
C LEU A 74 -0.23 3.15 16.78
N ASP A 75 -0.99 4.20 17.10
CA ASP A 75 -0.47 5.37 17.79
C ASP A 75 -0.06 5.02 19.24
N LEU A 76 0.74 5.89 19.86
CA LEU A 76 1.32 5.62 21.16
C LEU A 76 0.26 5.34 22.24
N ILE A 77 -0.85 6.07 22.24
CA ILE A 77 -1.92 5.92 23.24
C ILE A 77 -2.62 4.59 23.05
N THR A 78 -3.03 4.29 21.81
CA THR A 78 -3.72 3.04 21.49
C THR A 78 -2.80 1.83 21.68
N ALA A 79 -1.51 1.93 21.36
CA ALA A 79 -0.53 0.87 21.60
C ALA A 79 -0.34 0.59 23.11
N ALA A 80 -0.24 1.63 23.94
CA ALA A 80 -0.14 1.48 25.38
C ALA A 80 -1.40 0.82 25.99
N LEU A 81 -2.58 1.26 25.54
CA LEU A 81 -3.86 0.66 25.94
C LEU A 81 -3.98 -0.79 25.47
N TYR A 82 -3.51 -1.11 24.24
CA TYR A 82 -3.49 -2.48 23.73
C TYR A 82 -2.63 -3.39 24.60
N ILE A 83 -1.40 -3.01 24.94
CA ILE A 83 -0.51 -3.78 25.81
C ILE A 83 -1.15 -4.00 27.19
N LEU A 84 -1.71 -2.94 27.79
CA LEU A 84 -2.42 -3.05 29.06
C LEU A 84 -3.63 -3.99 28.94
N GLY A 85 -4.40 -3.89 27.86
CA GLY A 85 -5.56 -4.71 27.59
C GLY A 85 -5.21 -6.20 27.43
N VAL A 86 -4.13 -6.51 26.73
CA VAL A 86 -3.61 -7.89 26.65
C VAL A 86 -3.30 -8.42 28.05
N GLY A 87 -2.61 -7.65 28.89
CA GLY A 87 -2.34 -8.03 30.29
C GLY A 87 -3.61 -8.27 31.10
N ILE A 88 -4.59 -7.37 31.02
CA ILE A 88 -5.89 -7.51 31.68
C ILE A 88 -6.62 -8.77 31.24
N LEU A 89 -6.65 -9.05 29.92
CA LEU A 89 -7.34 -10.24 29.37
C LEU A 89 -6.66 -11.53 29.78
N ILE A 90 -5.32 -11.60 29.77
CA ILE A 90 -4.56 -12.75 30.25
C ILE A 90 -4.87 -13.00 31.73
N TYR A 91 -4.80 -11.96 32.56
CA TYR A 91 -5.12 -12.06 33.98
C TYR A 91 -6.56 -12.52 34.20
N ALA A 92 -7.53 -11.93 33.51
CA ALA A 92 -8.92 -12.31 33.62
C ALA A 92 -9.20 -13.73 33.13
N TRP A 93 -8.55 -14.18 32.08
CA TRP A 93 -8.63 -15.56 31.60
C TRP A 93 -8.10 -16.56 32.65
N ILE A 94 -6.92 -16.32 33.20
CA ILE A 94 -6.32 -17.22 34.21
C ILE A 94 -7.16 -17.24 35.48
N SER A 95 -7.59 -16.06 35.97
CA SER A 95 -8.27 -15.92 37.27
C SER A 95 -9.74 -16.33 37.21
N ARG A 96 -10.46 -15.98 36.15
CA ARG A 96 -11.90 -16.22 36.05
C ARG A 96 -12.26 -17.41 35.15
N ARG A 97 -11.26 -18.06 34.52
CA ARG A 97 -11.43 -19.21 33.63
C ARG A 97 -12.43 -18.93 32.48
N ASN A 98 -12.61 -17.67 32.08
CA ASN A 98 -13.53 -17.28 31.01
C ASN A 98 -12.84 -17.42 29.65
N TRP A 99 -13.27 -18.37 28.86
CA TRP A 99 -12.74 -18.69 27.54
C TRP A 99 -12.93 -17.55 26.51
N GLN A 100 -13.92 -16.68 26.71
CA GLN A 100 -14.16 -15.55 25.80
C GLN A 100 -12.94 -14.62 25.69
N TYR A 101 -12.22 -14.41 26.79
CA TYR A 101 -11.00 -13.63 26.79
C TYR A 101 -9.87 -14.28 25.98
N LEU A 102 -9.77 -15.63 26.09
CA LEU A 102 -8.82 -16.39 25.30
C LEU A 102 -9.14 -16.32 23.81
N VAL A 103 -10.42 -16.47 23.43
CA VAL A 103 -10.87 -16.35 22.03
C VAL A 103 -10.51 -14.99 21.45
N LEU A 104 -10.74 -13.91 22.19
CA LEU A 104 -10.38 -12.56 21.73
C LEU A 104 -8.86 -12.44 21.53
N LEU A 105 -8.05 -12.94 22.45
CA LEU A 105 -6.59 -12.91 22.33
C LEU A 105 -6.08 -13.75 21.15
N VAL A 106 -6.61 -14.96 20.95
CA VAL A 106 -6.23 -15.87 19.86
C VAL A 106 -6.71 -15.39 18.50
N SER A 107 -7.84 -14.68 18.47
CA SER A 107 -8.36 -14.13 17.21
C SER A 107 -7.40 -13.14 16.53
N ILE A 108 -6.56 -12.43 17.32
CA ILE A 108 -5.59 -11.48 16.79
C ILE A 108 -4.57 -12.18 15.87
N PRO A 109 -3.74 -13.12 16.34
CA PRO A 109 -2.79 -13.81 15.47
C PRO A 109 -3.48 -14.63 14.38
N MET A 110 -4.68 -15.17 14.60
CA MET A 110 -5.43 -15.89 13.57
C MET A 110 -5.83 -14.96 12.41
N LEU A 111 -6.29 -13.75 12.70
CA LEU A 111 -6.63 -12.76 11.67
C LEU A 111 -5.40 -12.11 11.02
N MET A 112 -4.21 -12.27 11.62
CA MET A 112 -2.93 -11.88 11.02
C MET A 112 -2.31 -13.00 10.15
N LEU A 113 -2.87 -14.20 10.10
CA LEU A 113 -2.34 -15.32 9.32
C LEU A 113 -2.03 -14.97 7.86
N PRO A 114 -2.83 -14.18 7.13
CA PRO A 114 -2.50 -13.80 5.75
C PRO A 114 -1.15 -13.06 5.63
N SER A 115 -0.73 -12.33 6.67
CA SER A 115 0.60 -11.74 6.75
C SER A 115 1.66 -12.77 7.19
N ILE A 116 1.38 -13.53 8.24
CA ILE A 116 2.31 -14.49 8.85
C ILE A 116 2.71 -15.59 7.87
N LEU A 117 1.77 -16.07 7.05
CA LEU A 117 1.95 -17.13 6.07
C LEU A 117 2.66 -16.69 4.78
N ALA A 118 3.11 -15.45 4.68
CA ALA A 118 3.94 -14.98 3.57
C ALA A 118 5.38 -15.50 3.69
N LEU A 119 5.57 -16.83 3.63
CA LEU A 119 6.84 -17.50 3.92
C LEU A 119 7.89 -17.27 2.83
N ALA A 120 7.46 -17.18 1.57
CA ALA A 120 8.35 -16.90 0.45
C ALA A 120 8.82 -15.43 0.43
N PHE A 121 8.10 -14.53 1.10
CA PHE A 121 8.39 -13.08 1.11
C PHE A 121 8.45 -12.53 2.54
N PRO A 122 9.41 -12.97 3.38
CA PRO A 122 9.49 -12.58 4.78
C PRO A 122 9.74 -11.07 4.99
N ASN A 123 10.26 -10.37 3.97
CA ASN A 123 10.47 -8.92 4.01
C ASN A 123 9.16 -8.13 3.84
N GLU A 124 8.11 -8.75 3.29
CA GLU A 124 6.77 -8.17 3.23
C GLU A 124 5.96 -8.38 4.51
N ASN A 125 6.53 -9.03 5.53
CA ASN A 125 5.90 -9.26 6.82
C ASN A 125 6.67 -8.50 7.94
N PRO A 126 5.95 -7.82 8.83
CA PRO A 126 4.49 -7.70 8.91
C PRO A 126 3.90 -6.79 7.84
N SER A 127 2.63 -7.02 7.48
CA SER A 127 1.92 -6.21 6.47
C SER A 127 0.58 -5.74 7.02
N LEU A 128 0.41 -4.44 7.18
CA LEU A 128 -0.80 -3.83 7.73
C LEU A 128 -2.04 -4.17 6.88
N SER A 129 -1.92 -4.16 5.55
CA SER A 129 -3.02 -4.51 4.65
C SER A 129 -3.47 -5.97 4.78
N ARG A 130 -2.53 -6.90 4.99
CA ARG A 130 -2.85 -8.32 5.17
C ARG A 130 -3.31 -8.65 6.59
N ALA A 131 -2.96 -7.80 7.56
CA ALA A 131 -3.38 -7.92 8.96
C ALA A 131 -4.66 -7.12 9.26
N GLY A 132 -5.31 -6.52 8.26
CA GLY A 132 -6.47 -5.65 8.43
C GLY A 132 -7.63 -6.30 9.19
N GLY A 133 -7.83 -7.61 9.08
CA GLY A 133 -8.83 -8.35 9.87
C GLY A 133 -8.60 -8.27 11.39
N ALA A 134 -7.35 -8.14 11.83
CA ALA A 134 -7.01 -8.06 13.25
C ALA A 134 -7.28 -6.67 13.87
N VAL A 135 -7.59 -5.65 13.09
CA VAL A 135 -7.87 -4.29 13.59
C VAL A 135 -9.02 -4.31 14.60
N ILE A 136 -10.09 -5.06 14.31
CA ILE A 136 -11.26 -5.13 15.19
C ILE A 136 -10.90 -5.67 16.59
N PRO A 137 -10.33 -6.89 16.75
CA PRO A 137 -9.98 -7.40 18.07
C PRO A 137 -8.88 -6.57 18.74
N VAL A 138 -7.92 -6.00 18.00
CA VAL A 138 -6.89 -5.13 18.57
C VAL A 138 -7.51 -3.88 19.21
N ILE A 139 -8.43 -3.21 18.51
CA ILE A 139 -9.12 -2.04 19.05
C ILE A 139 -10.03 -2.43 20.23
N LEU A 140 -10.73 -3.56 20.17
CA LEU A 140 -11.53 -4.05 21.29
C LEU A 140 -10.67 -4.27 22.55
N VAL A 141 -9.48 -4.83 22.41
CA VAL A 141 -8.54 -5.02 23.54
C VAL A 141 -8.13 -3.67 24.12
N ALA A 142 -7.81 -2.67 23.29
CA ALA A 142 -7.47 -1.33 23.76
C ALA A 142 -8.66 -0.63 24.46
N VAL A 143 -9.87 -0.80 23.93
CA VAL A 143 -11.10 -0.25 24.55
C VAL A 143 -11.40 -0.90 25.90
N ILE A 144 -11.20 -2.20 26.06
CA ILE A 144 -11.34 -2.90 27.35
C ILE A 144 -10.35 -2.34 28.38
N ALA A 145 -9.11 -2.05 27.98
CA ALA A 145 -8.14 -1.40 28.85
C ALA A 145 -8.57 0.00 29.25
N LEU A 146 -9.00 0.82 28.29
CA LEU A 146 -9.49 2.16 28.55
C LEU A 146 -10.69 2.12 29.50
N GLN A 147 -11.67 1.26 29.26
CA GLN A 147 -12.83 1.08 30.13
C GLN A 147 -12.41 0.68 31.54
N SER A 148 -11.48 -0.27 31.69
CA SER A 148 -10.97 -0.71 33.00
C SER A 148 -10.28 0.43 33.74
N LEU A 149 -9.45 1.20 33.04
CA LEU A 149 -8.77 2.37 33.60
C LEU A 149 -9.76 3.44 34.06
N LEU A 150 -10.71 3.81 33.21
CA LEU A 150 -11.70 4.82 33.55
C LEU A 150 -12.63 4.37 34.69
N SER A 151 -13.05 3.11 34.72
CA SER A 151 -13.88 2.57 35.79
C SER A 151 -13.14 2.57 37.14
N THR A 152 -11.85 2.25 37.14
CA THR A 152 -11.02 2.30 38.36
C THR A 152 -10.85 3.71 38.89
N LEU A 153 -10.69 4.69 37.99
CA LEU A 153 -10.61 6.10 38.34
C LEU A 153 -11.97 6.68 38.79
N TRP A 154 -13.06 6.11 38.28
CA TRP A 154 -14.42 6.59 38.58
C TRP A 154 -14.93 6.17 39.97
N GLN A 155 -14.58 4.94 40.41
CA GLN A 155 -15.08 4.39 41.69
C GLN A 155 -14.76 5.22 42.91
N PRO A 156 -13.54 5.77 43.15
CA PRO A 156 -13.24 6.59 44.33
C PRO A 156 -13.79 8.00 44.27
N VAL A 157 -14.36 8.42 43.12
CA VAL A 157 -14.77 9.81 42.90
C VAL A 157 -16.27 9.96 43.13
N SER A 158 -16.64 10.29 44.38
CA SER A 158 -18.03 10.51 44.77
C SER A 158 -18.58 11.91 44.43
N ARG A 159 -17.72 12.88 44.12
CA ARG A 159 -18.09 14.27 43.82
C ARG A 159 -18.20 14.54 42.32
N THR A 160 -19.18 15.38 41.93
CA THR A 160 -19.41 15.78 40.55
C THR A 160 -18.16 16.34 39.86
N GLY A 161 -17.34 17.13 40.56
CA GLY A 161 -16.09 17.68 40.01
C GLY A 161 -15.06 16.63 39.62
N GLY A 162 -14.96 15.53 40.35
CA GLY A 162 -14.01 14.47 39.98
C GLY A 162 -14.45 13.65 38.76
N ARG A 163 -15.76 13.54 38.51
CA ARG A 163 -16.26 12.89 37.27
C ARG A 163 -15.85 13.69 36.03
N PHE A 164 -15.86 15.02 36.11
CA PHE A 164 -15.36 15.87 35.02
C PHE A 164 -13.87 15.61 34.73
N VAL A 165 -13.04 15.39 35.76
CA VAL A 165 -11.62 15.07 35.58
C VAL A 165 -11.44 13.76 34.80
N VAL A 166 -12.22 12.71 35.12
CA VAL A 166 -12.14 11.42 34.41
C VAL A 166 -12.58 11.56 32.96
N ILE A 167 -13.68 12.28 32.73
CA ILE A 167 -14.16 12.55 31.35
C ILE A 167 -13.13 13.37 30.57
N PHE A 168 -12.59 14.41 31.19
CA PHE A 168 -11.55 15.25 30.57
C PHE A 168 -10.30 14.43 30.24
N PHE A 169 -9.85 13.56 31.12
CA PHE A 169 -8.74 12.67 30.90
C PHE A 169 -9.00 11.74 29.69
N ALA A 170 -10.17 11.12 29.60
CA ALA A 170 -10.56 10.30 28.47
C ALA A 170 -10.58 11.11 27.17
N ALA A 171 -11.14 12.33 27.20
CA ALA A 171 -11.18 13.22 26.04
C ALA A 171 -9.77 13.63 25.58
N VAL A 172 -8.86 13.89 26.52
CA VAL A 172 -7.45 14.19 26.20
C VAL A 172 -6.78 13.01 25.51
N LEU A 173 -6.92 11.78 26.06
CA LEU A 173 -6.34 10.58 25.44
C LEU A 173 -6.85 10.39 24.01
N ILE A 174 -8.15 10.50 23.79
CA ILE A 174 -8.76 10.35 22.46
C ILE A 174 -8.28 11.46 21.52
N SER A 175 -8.21 12.71 22.00
CA SER A 175 -7.76 13.84 21.19
C SER A 175 -6.29 13.71 20.77
N VAL A 176 -5.43 13.26 21.68
CA VAL A 176 -4.00 13.03 21.39
C VAL A 176 -3.86 11.88 20.38
N SER A 177 -4.59 10.78 20.56
CA SER A 177 -4.61 9.68 19.58
C SER A 177 -5.10 10.17 18.21
N ALA A 178 -6.19 10.92 18.16
CA ALA A 178 -6.71 11.48 16.92
C ALA A 178 -5.70 12.41 16.22
N ALA A 179 -5.02 13.28 16.99
CA ALA A 179 -3.99 14.17 16.45
C ALA A 179 -2.79 13.40 15.88
N GLN A 180 -2.33 12.35 16.58
CA GLN A 180 -1.24 11.49 16.09
C GLN A 180 -1.62 10.78 14.79
N ASN A 181 -2.83 10.23 14.70
CA ASN A 181 -3.31 9.56 13.50
C ASN A 181 -3.56 10.55 12.35
N HIS A 182 -4.02 11.76 12.64
CA HIS A 182 -4.16 12.82 11.64
C HIS A 182 -2.78 13.20 11.05
N ASP A 183 -1.79 13.48 11.91
CA ASP A 183 -0.43 13.80 11.46
C ASP A 183 0.17 12.65 10.64
N LEU A 184 -0.06 11.42 11.09
CA LEU A 184 0.40 10.23 10.38
C LEU A 184 -0.13 10.15 8.95
N VAL A 185 -1.45 10.26 8.78
CA VAL A 185 -2.10 10.04 7.48
C VAL A 185 -1.89 11.23 6.56
N PHE A 186 -2.15 12.46 7.05
CA PHE A 186 -2.20 13.65 6.21
C PHE A 186 -0.85 14.38 6.05
N ARG A 187 0.15 14.02 6.86
CA ARG A 187 1.48 14.62 6.76
C ARG A 187 2.57 13.59 6.47
N GLN A 188 2.78 12.62 7.37
CA GLN A 188 3.89 11.67 7.23
C GLN A 188 3.71 10.74 6.03
N TYR A 189 2.52 10.12 5.89
CA TYR A 189 2.23 9.23 4.75
C TYR A 189 2.19 10.01 3.43
N GLN A 190 1.60 11.21 3.41
CA GLN A 190 1.60 12.05 2.23
C GLN A 190 3.02 12.45 1.80
N GLN A 191 3.89 12.77 2.74
CA GLN A 191 5.29 13.10 2.45
C GLN A 191 6.03 11.89 1.90
N GLN A 192 5.88 10.71 2.54
CA GLN A 192 6.45 9.45 2.06
C GLN A 192 5.93 9.10 0.66
N TYR A 193 4.62 9.21 0.44
CA TYR A 193 3.99 8.96 -0.85
C TYR A 193 4.61 9.86 -1.94
N ARG A 194 4.68 11.16 -1.72
CA ARG A 194 5.27 12.11 -2.68
C ARG A 194 6.71 11.77 -3.02
N SER A 195 7.52 11.37 -2.05
CA SER A 195 8.92 11.02 -2.29
C SER A 195 9.12 9.67 -2.97
N ALA A 196 8.17 8.74 -2.83
CA ALA A 196 8.27 7.39 -3.36
C ALA A 196 7.58 7.20 -4.72
N THR A 197 6.54 7.99 -5.03
CA THR A 197 5.82 7.88 -6.31
C THR A 197 6.55 8.55 -7.45
N TRP A 198 6.32 8.04 -8.65
CA TRP A 198 6.76 8.64 -9.91
C TRP A 198 5.67 9.55 -10.50
N ASN A 199 6.04 10.37 -11.48
CA ASN A 199 5.21 11.43 -12.07
C ASN A 199 4.13 10.91 -13.05
N THR A 200 3.55 9.74 -12.82
CA THR A 200 2.58 9.13 -13.73
C THR A 200 1.36 10.02 -14.01
N SER A 201 0.93 10.82 -13.02
CA SER A 201 -0.17 11.78 -13.20
C SER A 201 0.22 12.97 -14.06
N GLN A 202 1.45 13.50 -13.92
CA GLN A 202 1.98 14.57 -14.75
C GLN A 202 2.18 14.09 -16.18
N MET A 203 2.80 12.92 -16.38
CA MET A 203 2.94 12.28 -17.69
C MET A 203 1.57 12.04 -18.34
N GLY A 204 0.59 11.52 -17.59
CA GLY A 204 -0.76 11.30 -18.09
C GLY A 204 -1.49 12.60 -18.47
N ALA A 205 -1.25 13.71 -17.76
CA ALA A 205 -1.78 15.00 -18.14
C ALA A 205 -1.19 15.50 -19.48
N ILE A 206 0.13 15.38 -19.66
CA ILE A 206 0.82 15.73 -20.92
C ILE A 206 0.32 14.84 -22.06
N ALA A 207 0.20 13.53 -21.83
CA ALA A 207 -0.34 12.58 -22.81
C ALA A 207 -1.76 12.98 -23.23
N ARG A 208 -2.60 13.37 -22.28
CA ARG A 208 -3.97 13.83 -22.57
C ARG A 208 -4.00 15.10 -23.44
N GLU A 209 -3.13 16.06 -23.18
CA GLU A 209 -3.02 17.27 -24.00
C GLU A 209 -2.49 16.93 -25.40
N PHE A 210 -1.52 16.04 -25.52
CA PHE A 210 -1.05 15.54 -26.80
C PHE A 210 -2.17 14.88 -27.61
N ILE A 211 -3.00 14.03 -26.99
CA ILE A 211 -4.14 13.39 -27.62
C ILE A 211 -5.16 14.41 -28.12
N LYS A 212 -5.46 15.44 -27.33
CA LYS A 212 -6.38 16.51 -27.75
C LYS A 212 -5.84 17.27 -28.96
N SER A 213 -4.54 17.47 -29.08
CA SER A 213 -3.90 18.18 -30.13
C SER A 213 -3.71 17.37 -31.42
N ASN A 214 -3.35 16.09 -31.26
CA ASN A 214 -2.93 15.19 -32.33
C ASN A 214 -3.86 13.98 -32.54
N GLY A 215 -4.87 13.82 -31.68
CA GLY A 215 -6.01 12.94 -31.90
C GLY A 215 -5.86 11.48 -31.50
N GLN A 216 -4.68 10.98 -31.05
CA GLN A 216 -4.48 9.54 -30.94
C GLN A 216 -3.65 9.13 -29.72
N ALA A 217 -4.09 8.06 -29.04
CA ALA A 217 -3.40 7.52 -27.85
C ALA A 217 -2.39 6.41 -28.21
N ASP A 218 -2.57 5.76 -29.35
CA ASP A 218 -1.73 4.65 -29.83
C ASP A 218 -0.38 5.10 -30.40
N THR A 219 -0.12 6.40 -30.45
CA THR A 219 1.15 7.03 -30.81
C THR A 219 1.90 7.62 -29.63
N ILE A 220 1.54 7.18 -28.42
CA ILE A 220 2.19 7.60 -27.17
C ILE A 220 2.93 6.42 -26.55
N TRP A 221 4.19 6.64 -26.21
CA TRP A 221 5.01 5.62 -25.57
C TRP A 221 5.80 6.18 -24.39
N VAL A 222 6.06 5.28 -23.41
CA VAL A 222 7.03 5.48 -22.35
C VAL A 222 8.19 4.53 -22.63
N VAL A 223 9.38 5.06 -22.84
CA VAL A 223 10.59 4.27 -23.02
C VAL A 223 10.87 3.54 -21.72
N ALA A 224 10.75 2.22 -21.73
CA ALA A 224 10.76 1.40 -20.54
C ALA A 224 12.17 1.33 -19.93
N VAL A 225 12.26 1.67 -18.64
CA VAL A 225 13.45 1.48 -17.81
C VAL A 225 13.02 0.66 -16.58
N PRO A 226 13.77 -0.38 -16.18
CA PRO A 226 13.46 -1.17 -15.00
C PRO A 226 13.28 -0.29 -13.75
N TYR A 227 12.21 -0.56 -12.98
CA TYR A 227 11.90 0.14 -11.72
C TYR A 227 11.65 1.65 -11.85
N TRP A 228 11.30 2.14 -13.03
CA TRP A 228 10.92 3.55 -13.23
C TRP A 228 9.41 3.75 -13.01
N VAL A 229 8.61 3.97 -14.04
CA VAL A 229 7.16 4.22 -13.92
C VAL A 229 6.35 3.00 -14.37
N ASP A 230 5.15 2.87 -13.81
CA ASP A 230 4.16 1.95 -14.37
C ASP A 230 3.50 2.63 -15.59
N THR A 231 3.79 2.12 -16.77
CA THR A 231 3.35 2.66 -18.06
C THR A 231 1.84 2.57 -18.25
N ARG A 232 1.19 1.58 -17.60
CA ARG A 232 -0.27 1.45 -17.55
C ARG A 232 -0.90 2.54 -16.70
N LEU A 233 -0.24 2.97 -15.61
CA LEU A 233 -0.71 4.09 -14.81
C LEU A 233 -0.59 5.42 -15.56
N VAL A 234 0.40 5.58 -16.43
CA VAL A 234 0.47 6.76 -17.33
C VAL A 234 -0.73 6.76 -18.28
N ALA A 235 -1.03 5.62 -18.92
CA ALA A 235 -2.17 5.47 -19.82
C ALA A 235 -3.50 5.72 -19.08
N ALA A 236 -3.68 5.14 -17.90
CA ALA A 236 -4.86 5.35 -17.07
C ALA A 236 -5.05 6.82 -16.67
N ASN A 237 -3.96 7.51 -16.29
CA ASN A 237 -3.99 8.95 -16.00
C ASN A 237 -4.25 9.80 -17.25
N ALA A 238 -3.93 9.31 -18.44
CA ALA A 238 -4.32 9.94 -19.70
C ALA A 238 -5.81 9.74 -20.06
N GLY A 239 -6.51 8.81 -19.35
CA GLY A 239 -7.91 8.48 -19.59
C GLY A 239 -8.12 7.19 -20.40
N TYR A 240 -7.05 6.43 -20.67
CA TYR A 240 -7.07 5.18 -21.45
C TYR A 240 -6.87 3.97 -20.54
N LEU A 241 -7.95 3.56 -19.87
CA LEU A 241 -7.96 2.37 -19.03
C LEU A 241 -7.78 1.11 -19.88
N GLY A 242 -6.89 0.22 -19.44
CA GLY A 242 -6.58 -1.03 -20.14
C GLY A 242 -5.52 -0.94 -21.24
N SER A 243 -5.03 0.27 -21.56
CA SER A 243 -3.89 0.47 -22.45
C SER A 243 -2.57 0.42 -21.68
N ASP A 244 -1.50 0.06 -22.41
CA ASP A 244 -0.13 0.12 -21.90
C ASP A 244 0.70 0.96 -22.88
N PHE A 245 1.31 2.04 -22.40
CA PHE A 245 2.16 2.90 -23.22
C PHE A 245 3.63 2.45 -23.26
N GLN A 246 3.90 1.23 -22.83
CA GLN A 246 5.25 0.70 -22.79
C GLN A 246 5.85 0.50 -24.20
N VAL A 247 7.10 0.94 -24.38
CA VAL A 247 7.97 0.52 -25.48
C VAL A 247 9.37 0.26 -24.94
N TRP A 248 9.94 -0.89 -25.23
CA TRP A 248 11.34 -1.16 -24.89
C TRP A 248 12.28 -0.44 -25.85
N PRO A 249 13.50 -0.04 -25.43
CA PRO A 249 14.46 0.63 -26.31
C PRO A 249 14.76 -0.15 -27.61
N ASP A 250 14.72 -1.49 -27.57
CA ASP A 250 14.95 -2.33 -28.74
C ASP A 250 13.77 -2.40 -29.69
N ASP A 251 12.56 -2.10 -29.22
CA ASP A 251 11.33 -2.08 -30.00
C ASP A 251 11.02 -0.71 -30.61
N LEU A 252 11.79 0.34 -30.29
CA LEU A 252 11.61 1.69 -30.84
C LEU A 252 11.58 1.73 -32.39
N PRO A 253 12.39 0.95 -33.12
CA PRO A 253 12.31 0.93 -34.59
C PRO A 253 10.94 0.51 -35.14
N ALA A 254 10.18 -0.29 -34.39
CA ALA A 254 8.83 -0.71 -34.81
C ALA A 254 7.84 0.46 -34.90
N THR A 255 8.13 1.58 -34.24
CA THR A 255 7.28 2.79 -34.25
C THR A 255 7.49 3.65 -35.51
N LEU A 256 8.51 3.35 -36.34
CA LEU A 256 8.83 4.11 -37.56
C LEU A 256 7.75 4.03 -38.64
N GLY A 257 7.05 2.89 -38.74
CA GLY A 257 6.05 2.65 -39.79
C GLY A 257 4.80 3.54 -39.72
N ASP A 258 4.62 4.28 -38.63
CA ASP A 258 3.48 5.16 -38.41
C ASP A 258 3.84 6.61 -38.81
N PRO A 259 3.15 7.25 -39.78
CA PRO A 259 3.44 8.62 -40.23
C PRO A 259 2.90 9.68 -39.24
N ARG A 260 2.06 9.31 -38.28
CA ARG A 260 1.41 10.25 -37.36
C ARG A 260 2.39 10.87 -36.35
N ALA A 261 1.99 11.98 -35.75
CA ALA A 261 2.74 12.57 -34.65
C ALA A 261 2.88 11.60 -33.47
N LYS A 262 4.03 11.61 -32.83
CA LYS A 262 4.38 10.69 -31.75
C LYS A 262 4.85 11.43 -30.50
N LEU A 263 4.53 10.88 -29.34
CA LEU A 263 5.01 11.35 -28.06
C LEU A 263 5.73 10.21 -27.32
N PHE A 264 6.98 10.44 -26.94
CA PHE A 264 7.74 9.55 -26.10
C PHE A 264 8.05 10.23 -24.77
N PHE A 265 7.92 9.46 -23.67
CA PHE A 265 8.42 9.85 -22.35
C PHE A 265 9.72 9.10 -22.10
N VAL A 266 10.75 9.82 -21.67
CA VAL A 266 12.09 9.28 -21.41
C VAL A 266 12.53 9.71 -20.02
N LYS A 267 13.12 8.78 -19.24
CA LYS A 267 13.67 9.08 -17.92
C LYS A 267 14.83 10.08 -18.05
N ALA A 268 14.96 11.01 -17.12
CA ALA A 268 15.94 12.10 -17.24
C ALA A 268 17.41 11.65 -17.32
N ASP A 269 17.73 10.50 -16.71
CA ASP A 269 19.05 9.89 -16.69
C ASP A 269 19.22 8.71 -17.69
N ASP A 270 18.22 8.47 -18.54
CA ASP A 270 18.28 7.47 -19.62
C ASP A 270 18.86 8.08 -20.90
N PHE A 271 20.17 8.30 -20.89
CA PHE A 271 20.90 8.88 -22.03
C PHE A 271 20.90 7.94 -23.23
N GLU A 272 20.98 6.62 -23.02
CA GLU A 272 20.97 5.61 -24.08
C GLU A 272 19.64 5.59 -24.83
N GLY A 273 18.51 5.56 -24.09
CA GLY A 273 17.18 5.62 -24.69
C GLY A 273 16.94 6.92 -25.45
N MET A 274 17.43 8.06 -24.94
CA MET A 274 17.33 9.35 -25.61
C MET A 274 18.19 9.38 -26.89
N GLU A 275 19.43 8.91 -26.86
CA GLU A 275 20.32 8.85 -28.04
C GLU A 275 19.70 7.96 -29.13
N LYS A 276 19.15 6.81 -28.76
CA LYS A 276 18.48 5.89 -29.67
C LYS A 276 17.25 6.55 -30.31
N LEU A 277 16.42 7.27 -29.54
CA LEU A 277 15.30 8.04 -30.06
C LEU A 277 15.77 9.14 -31.03
N MET A 278 16.80 9.89 -30.71
CA MET A 278 17.35 10.94 -31.59
C MET A 278 17.91 10.37 -32.88
N SER A 279 18.51 9.18 -32.85
CA SER A 279 19.00 8.49 -34.04
C SER A 279 17.88 8.02 -34.96
N ILE A 280 16.77 7.57 -34.39
CA ILE A 280 15.58 7.08 -35.14
C ILE A 280 14.74 8.26 -35.67
N TYR A 281 14.61 9.32 -34.88
CA TYR A 281 13.77 10.49 -35.15
C TYR A 281 14.56 11.80 -35.04
N PRO A 282 15.46 12.10 -35.98
CA PRO A 282 16.32 13.30 -35.89
C PRO A 282 15.55 14.63 -35.87
N ASN A 283 14.32 14.65 -36.38
CA ASN A 283 13.45 15.85 -36.41
C ASN A 283 12.58 15.96 -35.12
N GLY A 284 12.73 15.09 -34.15
CA GLY A 284 12.00 15.17 -32.89
C GLY A 284 12.50 16.30 -32.00
N VAL A 285 11.62 16.80 -31.15
CA VAL A 285 11.90 17.88 -30.20
C VAL A 285 11.81 17.35 -28.79
N SER A 286 12.90 17.48 -28.02
CA SER A 286 12.93 17.13 -26.60
C SER A 286 12.53 18.31 -25.74
N GLN A 287 11.75 18.04 -24.69
CA GLN A 287 11.39 19.01 -23.64
C GLN A 287 11.65 18.40 -22.27
N TYR A 288 12.39 19.11 -21.43
CA TYR A 288 12.65 18.71 -20.05
C TYR A 288 11.52 19.15 -19.12
N HIS A 289 11.06 18.24 -18.27
CA HIS A 289 10.03 18.49 -17.26
C HIS A 289 10.61 18.38 -15.87
N THR A 290 10.55 19.48 -15.13
CA THR A 290 10.95 19.54 -13.72
C THR A 290 9.92 18.85 -12.84
N SER A 291 10.39 18.38 -11.67
CA SER A 291 9.56 17.79 -10.62
C SER A 291 9.80 18.50 -9.30
N ASP A 292 8.75 18.55 -8.45
CA ASP A 292 8.87 19.03 -7.07
C ASP A 292 9.71 18.08 -6.20
N VAL A 293 9.94 16.85 -6.67
CA VAL A 293 10.76 15.83 -6.00
C VAL A 293 12.01 15.59 -6.83
N PRO A 294 13.22 15.89 -6.31
CA PRO A 294 14.48 15.68 -7.01
C PRO A 294 14.65 14.21 -7.45
N GLY A 295 15.14 14.01 -8.68
CA GLY A 295 15.32 12.70 -9.29
C GLY A 295 14.04 12.10 -9.90
N ARG A 296 12.97 12.92 -10.02
CA ARG A 296 11.71 12.53 -10.68
C ARG A 296 11.47 13.28 -11.99
N GLU A 297 12.45 14.01 -12.45
CA GLU A 297 12.45 14.72 -13.73
C GLU A 297 12.39 13.71 -14.88
N PHE A 298 11.83 14.16 -16.00
CA PHE A 298 11.76 13.36 -17.22
C PHE A 298 11.77 14.26 -18.45
N PHE A 299 12.03 13.66 -19.60
CA PHE A 299 11.87 14.30 -20.90
C PHE A 299 10.61 13.82 -21.61
N THR A 300 9.99 14.72 -22.36
CA THR A 300 9.15 14.33 -23.50
C THR A 300 9.93 14.52 -24.78
N TYR A 301 9.71 13.61 -25.73
CA TYR A 301 10.26 13.69 -27.08
C TYR A 301 9.10 13.61 -28.07
N VAL A 302 8.84 14.72 -28.73
CA VAL A 302 7.71 14.87 -29.67
C VAL A 302 8.24 14.77 -31.09
N VAL A 303 7.70 13.82 -31.84
CA VAL A 303 8.00 13.65 -33.26
C VAL A 303 6.81 14.20 -34.06
N PRO A 304 6.99 15.19 -34.93
CA PRO A 304 5.90 15.70 -35.77
C PRO A 304 5.40 14.65 -36.77
N ALA A 305 4.15 14.77 -37.19
CA ALA A 305 3.64 13.91 -38.26
C ALA A 305 4.47 14.16 -39.56
N VAL A 306 4.66 13.08 -40.28
CA VAL A 306 5.25 13.17 -41.61
C VAL A 306 4.15 13.70 -42.56
N ASP A 307 4.32 14.92 -43.09
CA ASP A 307 3.38 15.42 -44.05
C ASP A 307 3.31 14.46 -45.25
N SER A 308 2.12 13.93 -45.49
CA SER A 308 1.82 13.07 -46.65
C SER A 308 1.70 13.83 -47.97
N ALA A 309 2.37 15.00 -48.03
CA ALA A 309 2.42 15.84 -49.21
C ALA A 309 3.83 15.89 -49.79
N GLN A 310 4.18 14.86 -50.56
CA GLN A 310 4.96 14.98 -51.81
C GLN A 310 4.81 13.71 -52.64
#